data_2b8d1aeb18d71ff7b26a7cd93a45b106
#
_entry.id   2b8d1aeb18d71ff7b26a7cd93a45b106
#
_cell.length_a   1.000
_cell.length_b   1.000
_cell.length_c   1.000
_cell.angle_alpha   90.00
_cell.angle_beta   90.00
_cell.angle_gamma   90.00
#
_symmetry.space_group_name_H-M   'P 1'
#
loop_
_entity.id
_entity.type
_entity.pdbx_description
1 polymer ?
#
loop_
_entity_poly.entity_id
_entity_poly.type
_entity_poly.pdbx_seq_one_letter_code
_entity_poly.pdbx_strand_id
1 'polypeptide(L)'
;MKHPKDYLIFPLDVPTIDEAGRYVSLLQDSVGIFKVGLELFIKAGPDIVHEIRKISANARIFLDMKLHDIPETVYRAMQGIASLGISYATVHCGESKKMLDAAVRGADGKVHLLGVTVLTSVAKEDIRSAGYDESFADDISRLVLKKADMARNAGFAGVVCSGHEAGQIKKVCGKSFLAVTPGIRPAWDIAKGDDQARIMTPGRAIQNGSDHLVIGRPIRDAKDPAMAAQRVLEEIKNTLKQHHQLSPIR
;
A
#
# COMPACT_ATOMS: atom_id res chain seq x y z
N MET A 1 -13.33 -12.50 11.32
CA MET A 1 -12.11 -12.75 10.52
C MET A 1 -12.16 -11.86 9.30
N LYS A 2 -11.06 -11.18 8.92
CA LYS A 2 -10.98 -10.35 7.72
C LYS A 2 -11.15 -11.24 6.47
N HIS A 3 -12.00 -10.82 5.51
CA HIS A 3 -12.20 -11.60 4.29
C HIS A 3 -10.93 -11.61 3.43
N PRO A 4 -10.57 -12.70 2.72
CA PRO A 4 -9.35 -12.74 1.89
C PRO A 4 -9.21 -11.57 0.92
N LYS A 5 -10.31 -11.11 0.27
CA LYS A 5 -10.28 -9.96 -0.64
C LYS A 5 -9.83 -8.65 0.04
N ASP A 6 -10.05 -8.53 1.36
CA ASP A 6 -9.66 -7.33 2.11
C ASP A 6 -8.14 -7.20 2.28
N TYR A 7 -7.38 -8.26 2.00
CA TYR A 7 -5.93 -8.20 1.93
C TYR A 7 -5.43 -7.72 0.57
N LEU A 8 -6.24 -7.82 -0.49
CA LEU A 8 -5.82 -7.51 -1.85
C LEU A 8 -6.13 -6.05 -2.23
N ILE A 9 -5.08 -5.32 -2.59
CA ILE A 9 -5.13 -4.01 -3.23
C ILE A 9 -4.75 -4.19 -4.69
N PHE A 10 -5.64 -3.80 -5.61
CA PHE A 10 -5.31 -3.75 -7.03
C PHE A 10 -4.99 -2.32 -7.46
N PRO A 11 -3.77 -2.05 -7.97
CA PRO A 11 -3.42 -0.73 -8.48
C PRO A 11 -3.98 -0.54 -9.88
N LEU A 12 -4.71 0.55 -10.07
CA LEU A 12 -5.23 1.01 -11.35
C LEU A 12 -4.13 1.81 -12.09
N ASP A 13 -2.99 1.13 -12.35
CA ASP A 13 -1.87 1.71 -13.09
C ASP A 13 -2.13 1.55 -14.60
N VAL A 14 -3.10 2.31 -15.10
CA VAL A 14 -3.62 2.30 -16.47
C VAL A 14 -3.78 3.73 -16.98
N PRO A 15 -3.71 3.96 -18.30
CA PRO A 15 -3.63 5.30 -18.85
C PRO A 15 -4.95 6.08 -18.90
N THR A 16 -6.11 5.42 -18.77
CA THR A 16 -7.42 6.07 -18.97
C THR A 16 -8.43 5.68 -17.88
N ILE A 17 -9.44 6.55 -17.69
CA ILE A 17 -10.58 6.29 -16.79
C ILE A 17 -11.38 5.08 -17.26
N ASP A 18 -11.62 4.95 -18.56
CA ASP A 18 -12.40 3.85 -19.12
C ASP A 18 -11.75 2.50 -18.86
N GLU A 19 -10.42 2.42 -19.03
CA GLU A 19 -9.67 1.21 -18.71
C GLU A 19 -9.69 0.90 -17.22
N ALA A 20 -9.56 1.91 -16.37
CA ALA A 20 -9.70 1.76 -14.93
C ALA A 20 -11.09 1.25 -14.55
N GLY A 21 -12.14 1.83 -15.14
CA GLY A 21 -13.54 1.40 -14.96
C GLY A 21 -13.76 -0.06 -15.35
N ARG A 22 -13.16 -0.50 -16.47
CA ARG A 22 -13.19 -1.90 -16.90
C ARG A 22 -12.58 -2.84 -15.84
N TYR A 23 -11.41 -2.50 -15.27
CA TYR A 23 -10.80 -3.32 -14.22
C TYR A 23 -11.61 -3.29 -12.93
N VAL A 24 -12.19 -2.15 -12.54
CA VAL A 24 -13.06 -2.07 -11.37
C VAL A 24 -14.26 -3.00 -11.55
N SER A 25 -14.95 -2.93 -12.68
CA SER A 25 -16.08 -3.82 -12.99
C SER A 25 -15.71 -5.30 -12.95
N LEU A 26 -14.56 -5.65 -13.53
CA LEU A 26 -14.07 -7.02 -13.62
C LEU A 26 -13.66 -7.60 -12.26
N LEU A 27 -13.09 -6.77 -11.36
CA LEU A 27 -12.39 -7.23 -10.17
C LEU A 27 -13.10 -6.88 -8.85
N GLN A 28 -14.23 -6.16 -8.84
CA GLN A 28 -14.91 -5.67 -7.63
C GLN A 28 -15.27 -6.76 -6.61
N ASP A 29 -15.52 -7.97 -7.06
CA ASP A 29 -15.86 -9.09 -6.17
C ASP A 29 -14.63 -9.75 -5.55
N SER A 30 -13.47 -9.59 -6.18
CA SER A 30 -12.20 -10.22 -5.80
C SER A 30 -11.22 -9.27 -5.11
N VAL A 31 -11.38 -7.96 -5.28
CA VAL A 31 -10.48 -6.93 -4.77
C VAL A 31 -11.16 -6.15 -3.66
N GLY A 32 -10.47 -5.97 -2.55
CA GLY A 32 -11.00 -5.21 -1.41
C GLY A 32 -10.72 -3.71 -1.49
N ILE A 33 -9.66 -3.31 -2.19
CA ILE A 33 -9.23 -1.91 -2.30
C ILE A 33 -8.68 -1.66 -3.70
N PHE A 34 -9.13 -0.59 -4.36
CA PHE A 34 -8.54 -0.10 -5.60
C PHE A 34 -7.59 1.06 -5.32
N LYS A 35 -6.34 0.96 -5.79
CA LYS A 35 -5.34 2.03 -5.63
C LYS A 35 -5.30 2.90 -6.88
N VAL A 36 -5.49 4.19 -6.70
CA VAL A 36 -5.28 5.21 -7.72
C VAL A 36 -3.91 5.83 -7.49
N GLY A 37 -3.00 5.63 -8.45
CA GLY A 37 -1.65 6.19 -8.42
C GLY A 37 -1.54 7.54 -9.13
N LEU A 38 -0.31 8.08 -9.13
CA LEU A 38 0.01 9.39 -9.70
C LEU A 38 -0.44 9.54 -11.15
N GLU A 39 -0.09 8.58 -12.01
CA GLU A 39 -0.38 8.68 -13.46
C GLU A 39 -1.87 8.89 -13.73
N LEU A 40 -2.70 8.00 -13.19
CA LEU A 40 -4.13 8.03 -13.42
C LEU A 40 -4.78 9.27 -12.78
N PHE A 41 -4.36 9.65 -11.57
CA PHE A 41 -4.92 10.81 -10.90
C PHE A 41 -4.53 12.13 -11.57
N ILE A 42 -3.31 12.27 -12.10
CA ILE A 42 -2.88 13.47 -12.83
C ILE A 42 -3.69 13.63 -14.13
N LYS A 43 -4.00 12.51 -14.80
CA LYS A 43 -4.79 12.54 -16.05
C LYS A 43 -6.28 12.77 -15.82
N ALA A 44 -6.83 12.18 -14.77
CA ALA A 44 -8.28 12.08 -14.53
C ALA A 44 -8.78 13.00 -13.42
N GLY A 45 -7.89 13.50 -12.56
CA GLY A 45 -8.29 14.26 -11.38
C GLY A 45 -9.22 13.47 -10.46
N PRO A 46 -10.11 14.17 -9.70
CA PRO A 46 -11.08 13.54 -8.83
C PRO A 46 -12.15 12.68 -9.52
N ASP A 47 -12.35 12.85 -10.83
CA ASP A 47 -13.37 12.12 -11.59
C ASP A 47 -13.16 10.61 -11.54
N ILE A 48 -11.92 10.15 -11.42
CA ILE A 48 -11.65 8.73 -11.25
C ILE A 48 -12.29 8.15 -9.98
N VAL A 49 -12.38 8.92 -8.91
CA VAL A 49 -13.02 8.48 -7.65
C VAL A 49 -14.53 8.31 -7.86
N HIS A 50 -15.15 9.23 -8.58
CA HIS A 50 -16.57 9.17 -8.93
C HIS A 50 -16.87 7.98 -9.85
N GLU A 51 -16.03 7.74 -10.84
CA GLU A 51 -16.21 6.60 -11.76
C GLU A 51 -16.08 5.25 -11.03
N ILE A 52 -15.07 5.09 -10.17
CA ILE A 52 -14.92 3.86 -9.36
C ILE A 52 -16.19 3.61 -8.53
N ARG A 53 -16.75 4.65 -7.90
CA ARG A 53 -17.94 4.52 -7.06
C ARG A 53 -19.22 4.29 -7.83
N LYS A 54 -19.33 4.84 -9.03
CA LYS A 54 -20.45 4.57 -9.93
C LYS A 54 -20.54 3.09 -10.29
N ILE A 55 -19.40 2.43 -10.48
CA ILE A 55 -19.30 1.00 -10.81
C ILE A 55 -19.46 0.15 -9.55
N SER A 56 -18.79 0.53 -8.47
CA SER A 56 -18.77 -0.19 -7.20
C SER A 56 -18.93 0.77 -6.02
N ALA A 57 -20.18 0.97 -5.58
CA ALA A 57 -20.55 1.99 -4.59
C ALA A 57 -19.81 1.84 -3.25
N ASN A 58 -19.48 0.61 -2.86
CA ASN A 58 -18.80 0.28 -1.62
C ASN A 58 -17.28 0.08 -1.78
N ALA A 59 -16.71 0.38 -2.95
CA ALA A 59 -15.27 0.23 -3.19
C ALA A 59 -14.47 1.09 -2.23
N ARG A 60 -13.52 0.48 -1.54
CA ARG A 60 -12.50 1.22 -0.80
C ARG A 60 -11.45 1.73 -1.77
N ILE A 61 -11.12 3.01 -1.65
CA ILE A 61 -10.17 3.67 -2.56
C ILE A 61 -8.93 4.06 -1.76
N PHE A 62 -7.78 3.71 -2.29
CA PHE A 62 -6.47 4.11 -1.80
C PHE A 62 -5.84 5.10 -2.76
N LEU A 63 -5.74 6.36 -2.37
CA LEU A 63 -5.11 7.42 -3.16
C LEU A 63 -3.61 7.49 -2.85
N ASP A 64 -2.79 7.04 -3.80
CA ASP A 64 -1.34 6.87 -3.62
C ASP A 64 -0.55 8.02 -4.26
N MET A 65 -0.70 9.23 -3.70
CA MET A 65 -0.09 10.49 -4.18
C MET A 65 1.28 10.77 -3.58
N LYS A 66 1.62 10.11 -2.48
CA LYS A 66 2.89 10.27 -1.76
C LYS A 66 3.21 11.75 -1.45
N LEU A 67 2.23 12.44 -0.81
CA LEU A 67 2.37 13.87 -0.50
C LEU A 67 3.66 14.16 0.25
N HIS A 68 4.37 15.20 -0.19
CA HIS A 68 5.59 15.69 0.42
C HIS A 68 5.78 17.16 0.08
N ASP A 69 5.40 18.06 1.00
CA ASP A 69 5.45 19.50 0.81
C ASP A 69 5.49 20.20 2.19
N ILE A 70 5.51 21.52 2.22
CA ILE A 70 5.39 22.29 3.45
C ILE A 70 4.06 21.96 4.18
N PRO A 71 4.02 22.09 5.53
CA PRO A 71 2.88 21.62 6.33
C PRO A 71 1.53 22.15 5.87
N GLU A 72 1.44 23.44 5.52
CA GLU A 72 0.16 24.06 5.11
C GLU A 72 -0.36 23.50 3.78
N THR A 73 0.51 23.27 2.80
CA THR A 73 0.16 22.65 1.52
C THR A 73 -0.37 21.23 1.74
N VAL A 74 0.34 20.43 2.55
CA VAL A 74 -0.08 19.05 2.87
C VAL A 74 -1.41 19.05 3.63
N TYR A 75 -1.61 19.96 4.58
CA TYR A 75 -2.88 20.10 5.30
C TYR A 75 -4.04 20.33 4.35
N ARG A 76 -3.95 21.33 3.45
CA ARG A 76 -5.02 21.67 2.49
C ARG A 76 -5.25 20.57 1.46
N ALA A 77 -4.19 19.97 0.95
CA ALA A 77 -4.29 18.83 0.04
C ALA A 77 -5.03 17.66 0.69
N MET A 78 -4.72 17.38 1.96
CA MET A 78 -5.35 16.30 2.70
C MET A 78 -6.83 16.59 3.02
N GLN A 79 -7.21 17.85 3.29
CA GLN A 79 -8.62 18.24 3.40
C GLN A 79 -9.38 17.97 2.09
N GLY A 80 -8.78 18.30 0.94
CA GLY A 80 -9.35 17.95 -0.37
C GLY A 80 -9.51 16.44 -0.54
N ILE A 81 -8.51 15.65 -0.17
CA ILE A 81 -8.58 14.18 -0.23
C ILE A 81 -9.68 13.66 0.70
N ALA A 82 -9.79 14.20 1.91
CA ALA A 82 -10.82 13.79 2.87
C ALA A 82 -12.25 14.06 2.35
N SER A 83 -12.44 15.14 1.58
CA SER A 83 -13.75 15.47 0.98
C SER A 83 -14.16 14.49 -0.12
N LEU A 84 -13.21 13.80 -0.75
CA LEU A 84 -13.48 12.77 -1.77
C LEU A 84 -13.93 11.42 -1.16
N GLY A 85 -13.91 11.28 0.18
CA GLY A 85 -14.27 10.05 0.88
C GLY A 85 -13.29 8.89 0.62
N ILE A 86 -12.03 9.18 0.42
CA ILE A 86 -10.93 8.23 0.23
C ILE A 86 -10.72 7.42 1.52
N SER A 87 -10.46 6.12 1.39
CA SER A 87 -10.21 5.25 2.55
C SER A 87 -8.76 5.36 3.05
N TYR A 88 -7.80 5.42 2.14
CA TYR A 88 -6.36 5.49 2.45
C TYR A 88 -5.66 6.54 1.58
N ALA A 89 -4.69 7.24 2.15
CA ALA A 89 -3.83 8.14 1.40
C ALA A 89 -2.38 8.04 1.87
N THR A 90 -1.41 8.27 0.98
CA THR A 90 0.02 8.22 1.29
C THR A 90 0.62 9.60 1.50
N VAL A 91 1.53 9.66 2.48
CA VAL A 91 2.39 10.81 2.77
C VAL A 91 3.80 10.28 2.99
N HIS A 92 4.83 10.91 2.41
CA HIS A 92 6.20 10.53 2.69
C HIS A 92 6.56 10.79 4.17
N CYS A 93 7.20 9.80 4.81
CA CYS A 93 7.86 9.99 6.10
C CYS A 93 9.23 10.60 5.85
N GLY A 94 9.26 11.92 5.70
CA GLY A 94 10.45 12.70 5.46
C GLY A 94 10.99 13.35 6.73
N GLU A 95 11.51 14.55 6.59
CA GLU A 95 12.30 15.26 7.59
C GLU A 95 11.44 15.96 8.64
N SER A 96 10.19 16.27 8.30
CA SER A 96 9.37 17.20 9.09
C SER A 96 8.22 16.52 9.83
N LYS A 97 8.35 16.43 11.17
CA LYS A 97 7.22 16.05 12.03
C LYS A 97 6.02 16.98 11.84
N LYS A 98 6.25 18.29 11.66
CA LYS A 98 5.20 19.29 11.44
C LYS A 98 4.35 18.98 10.21
N MET A 99 4.97 18.45 9.14
CA MET A 99 4.27 18.03 7.93
C MET A 99 3.37 16.81 8.19
N LEU A 100 3.87 15.82 8.94
CA LEU A 100 3.09 14.63 9.30
C LEU A 100 1.89 15.01 10.19
N ASP A 101 2.11 15.85 11.19
CA ASP A 101 1.04 16.37 12.06
C ASP A 101 -0.01 17.15 11.25
N ALA A 102 0.42 17.92 10.25
CA ALA A 102 -0.46 18.66 9.36
C ALA A 102 -1.32 17.71 8.49
N ALA A 103 -0.73 16.63 7.98
CA ALA A 103 -1.46 15.60 7.25
C ALA A 103 -2.57 14.96 8.12
N VAL A 104 -2.25 14.63 9.36
CA VAL A 104 -3.23 14.05 10.31
C VAL A 104 -4.36 15.01 10.59
N ARG A 105 -4.06 16.30 10.85
CA ARG A 105 -5.11 17.29 11.03
C ARG A 105 -5.99 17.47 9.79
N GLY A 106 -5.39 17.48 8.60
CA GLY A 106 -6.13 17.61 7.33
C GLY A 106 -7.00 16.39 7.01
N ALA A 107 -6.57 15.20 7.42
CA ALA A 107 -7.36 13.96 7.27
C ALA A 107 -8.61 13.95 8.18
N ASP A 108 -8.60 14.66 9.29
CA ASP A 108 -9.73 14.83 10.21
C ASP A 108 -10.41 13.50 10.61
N GLY A 109 -9.62 12.44 10.79
CA GLY A 109 -10.13 11.09 11.10
C GLY A 109 -10.90 10.39 9.95
N LYS A 110 -11.08 11.05 8.81
CA LYS A 110 -11.86 10.53 7.66
C LYS A 110 -11.05 9.66 6.73
N VAL A 111 -9.71 9.78 6.76
CA VAL A 111 -8.77 9.07 5.87
C VAL A 111 -7.71 8.38 6.72
N HIS A 112 -7.48 7.10 6.47
CA HIS A 112 -6.37 6.36 7.06
C HIS A 112 -5.06 6.71 6.35
N LEU A 113 -4.17 7.42 7.05
CA LEU A 113 -2.88 7.82 6.50
C LEU A 113 -1.88 6.66 6.52
N LEU A 114 -1.17 6.48 5.41
CA LEU A 114 -0.09 5.51 5.26
C LEU A 114 1.22 6.26 5.00
N GLY A 115 2.19 6.08 5.88
CA GLY A 115 3.51 6.66 5.74
C GLY A 115 4.34 5.92 4.69
N VAL A 116 4.87 6.62 3.69
CA VAL A 116 5.84 6.02 2.76
C VAL A 116 7.20 5.99 3.42
N THR A 117 7.75 4.82 3.63
CA THR A 117 9.05 4.62 4.28
C THR A 117 10.21 4.77 3.30
N VAL A 118 10.72 3.67 2.77
CA VAL A 118 11.73 3.64 1.70
C VAL A 118 11.12 2.90 0.52
N LEU A 119 11.18 3.50 -0.66
CA LEU A 119 10.66 2.89 -1.88
C LEU A 119 11.40 1.58 -2.18
N THR A 120 10.70 0.58 -2.69
CA THR A 120 11.25 -0.75 -2.95
C THR A 120 12.30 -0.78 -4.07
N SER A 121 12.36 0.27 -4.88
CA SER A 121 13.38 0.48 -5.92
C SER A 121 14.68 1.08 -5.39
N VAL A 122 14.69 1.63 -4.16
CA VAL A 122 15.87 2.28 -3.58
C VAL A 122 16.89 1.24 -3.13
N ALA A 123 18.12 1.40 -3.62
CA ALA A 123 19.28 0.57 -3.27
C ALA A 123 20.16 1.25 -2.21
N LYS A 124 21.19 0.55 -1.73
CA LYS A 124 22.14 1.06 -0.72
C LYS A 124 22.89 2.30 -1.23
N GLU A 125 23.26 2.27 -2.49
CA GLU A 125 23.98 3.34 -3.17
C GLU A 125 23.15 4.63 -3.22
N ASP A 126 21.84 4.51 -3.40
CA ASP A 126 20.92 5.66 -3.39
C ASP A 126 20.84 6.29 -2.00
N ILE A 127 20.85 5.47 -0.94
CA ILE A 127 20.85 5.95 0.46
C ILE A 127 22.13 6.71 0.75
N ARG A 128 23.30 6.19 0.30
CA ARG A 128 24.59 6.88 0.43
C ARG A 128 24.63 8.20 -0.32
N SER A 129 24.24 8.19 -1.59
CA SER A 129 24.26 9.37 -2.45
C SER A 129 23.30 10.46 -1.98
N ALA A 130 22.21 10.07 -1.29
CA ALA A 130 21.27 10.99 -0.65
C ALA A 130 21.80 11.60 0.67
N GLY A 131 23.01 11.24 1.11
CA GLY A 131 23.65 11.81 2.30
C GLY A 131 23.14 11.27 3.63
N TYR A 132 22.48 10.11 3.63
CA TYR A 132 22.14 9.43 4.88
C TYR A 132 23.38 8.83 5.55
N ASP A 133 23.30 8.65 6.87
CA ASP A 133 24.32 7.94 7.64
C ASP A 133 24.56 6.53 7.08
N GLU A 134 25.83 6.10 7.02
CA GLU A 134 26.25 4.82 6.45
C GLU A 134 25.52 3.63 7.07
N SER A 135 25.17 3.71 8.36
CA SER A 135 24.41 2.67 9.05
C SER A 135 23.03 2.40 8.47
N PHE A 136 22.45 3.35 7.74
CA PHE A 136 21.18 3.16 7.01
C PHE A 136 21.38 2.55 5.62
N ALA A 137 22.53 2.82 4.99
CA ALA A 137 22.90 2.17 3.74
C ALA A 137 23.27 0.70 3.95
N ASP A 138 23.97 0.39 5.05
CA ASP A 138 24.32 -0.98 5.42
C ASP A 138 23.10 -1.83 5.75
N ASP A 139 22.12 -1.24 6.43
CA ASP A 139 20.84 -1.88 6.76
C ASP A 139 19.67 -0.93 6.53
N ILE A 140 19.09 -0.99 5.32
CA ILE A 140 17.93 -0.18 4.92
C ILE A 140 16.74 -0.38 5.88
N SER A 141 16.61 -1.56 6.52
CA SER A 141 15.52 -1.85 7.46
C SER A 141 15.54 -0.88 8.66
N ARG A 142 16.72 -0.42 9.07
CA ARG A 142 16.84 0.60 10.14
C ARG A 142 16.18 1.92 9.75
N LEU A 143 16.39 2.38 8.51
CA LEU A 143 15.75 3.60 8.01
C LEU A 143 14.24 3.40 7.87
N VAL A 144 13.80 2.23 7.38
CA VAL A 144 12.36 1.87 7.30
C VAL A 144 11.71 1.93 8.68
N LEU A 145 12.32 1.31 9.69
CA LEU A 145 11.79 1.31 11.06
C LEU A 145 11.76 2.72 11.68
N LYS A 146 12.81 3.54 11.47
CA LYS A 146 12.81 4.93 11.90
C LYS A 146 11.65 5.72 11.31
N LYS A 147 11.42 5.59 9.99
CA LYS A 147 10.31 6.25 9.30
C LYS A 147 8.95 5.71 9.74
N ALA A 148 8.83 4.41 10.02
CA ALA A 148 7.61 3.81 10.56
C ALA A 148 7.28 4.33 11.95
N ASP A 149 8.30 4.50 12.81
CA ASP A 149 8.13 5.09 14.14
C ASP A 149 7.69 6.56 14.06
N MET A 150 8.25 7.35 13.12
CA MET A 150 7.79 8.73 12.87
C MET A 150 6.31 8.78 12.48
N ALA A 151 5.87 7.89 11.57
CA ALA A 151 4.47 7.81 11.16
C ALA A 151 3.55 7.43 12.33
N ARG A 152 3.94 6.41 13.11
CA ARG A 152 3.20 5.99 14.30
C ARG A 152 3.06 7.12 15.31
N ASN A 153 4.14 7.82 15.62
CA ASN A 153 4.16 8.91 16.60
C ASN A 153 3.38 10.15 16.13
N ALA A 154 3.17 10.29 14.82
CA ALA A 154 2.29 11.32 14.26
C ALA A 154 0.80 10.91 14.26
N GLY A 155 0.48 9.64 14.50
CA GLY A 155 -0.90 9.13 14.50
C GLY A 155 -1.37 8.55 13.17
N PHE A 156 -0.46 8.12 12.31
CA PHE A 156 -0.81 7.42 11.06
C PHE A 156 -1.39 6.03 11.36
N ALA A 157 -2.23 5.53 10.47
CA ALA A 157 -2.81 4.19 10.58
C ALA A 157 -1.81 3.07 10.26
N GLY A 158 -0.77 3.39 9.47
CA GLY A 158 0.22 2.41 9.05
C GLY A 158 1.26 2.98 8.10
N VAL A 159 1.98 2.10 7.44
CA VAL A 159 3.03 2.45 6.47
C VAL A 159 2.97 1.59 5.21
N VAL A 160 3.55 2.12 4.13
CA VAL A 160 3.93 1.35 2.94
C VAL A 160 5.39 0.93 3.12
N CYS A 161 5.65 -0.39 3.08
CA CYS A 161 6.96 -1.01 3.30
C CYS A 161 7.09 -2.29 2.49
N SER A 162 8.30 -2.83 2.36
CA SER A 162 8.48 -4.17 1.78
C SER A 162 7.93 -5.25 2.73
N GLY A 163 7.50 -6.38 2.17
CA GLY A 163 7.09 -7.54 2.97
C GLY A 163 8.20 -8.08 3.89
N HIS A 164 9.47 -7.77 3.61
CA HIS A 164 10.60 -8.16 4.47
C HIS A 164 10.62 -7.42 5.80
N GLU A 165 10.19 -6.16 5.85
CA GLU A 165 10.17 -5.35 7.06
C GLU A 165 8.86 -5.45 7.86
N ALA A 166 7.78 -5.99 7.27
CA ALA A 166 6.45 -6.01 7.89
C ALA A 166 6.45 -6.61 9.30
N GLY A 167 7.14 -7.73 9.51
CA GLY A 167 7.23 -8.38 10.81
C GLY A 167 7.95 -7.55 11.89
N GLN A 168 8.98 -6.84 11.50
CA GLN A 168 9.70 -5.93 12.42
C GLN A 168 8.84 -4.70 12.74
N ILE A 169 8.14 -4.14 11.76
CA ILE A 169 7.19 -3.04 11.98
C ILE A 169 6.11 -3.45 12.96
N LYS A 170 5.53 -4.66 12.83
CA LYS A 170 4.55 -5.18 13.80
C LYS A 170 5.10 -5.31 15.22
N LYS A 171 6.36 -5.69 15.36
CA LYS A 171 7.02 -5.79 16.67
C LYS A 171 7.24 -4.41 17.30
N VAL A 172 7.67 -3.41 16.51
CA VAL A 172 8.05 -2.08 17.00
C VAL A 172 6.83 -1.17 17.14
N CYS A 173 5.95 -1.16 16.15
CA CYS A 173 4.81 -0.22 16.09
C CYS A 173 3.51 -0.79 16.63
N GLY A 174 3.46 -2.10 16.92
CA GLY A 174 2.27 -2.78 17.41
C GLY A 174 1.46 -3.51 16.32
N LYS A 175 0.68 -4.49 16.72
CA LYS A 175 -0.07 -5.38 15.81
C LYS A 175 -1.15 -4.65 15.00
N SER A 176 -1.73 -3.58 15.54
CA SER A 176 -2.77 -2.77 14.87
C SER A 176 -2.23 -1.80 13.83
N PHE A 177 -0.92 -1.48 13.86
CA PHE A 177 -0.30 -0.57 12.89
C PHE A 177 -0.17 -1.26 11.53
N LEU A 178 -0.80 -0.73 10.50
CA LEU A 178 -0.91 -1.39 9.19
C LEU A 178 0.44 -1.45 8.45
N ALA A 179 0.73 -2.62 7.89
CA ALA A 179 1.80 -2.82 6.92
C ALA A 179 1.19 -3.09 5.53
N VAL A 180 1.31 -2.14 4.63
CA VAL A 180 0.86 -2.23 3.23
C VAL A 180 2.07 -2.53 2.36
N THR A 181 2.05 -3.65 1.64
CA THR A 181 3.24 -4.17 0.97
C THR A 181 3.07 -4.27 -0.55
N PRO A 182 3.78 -3.44 -1.31
CA PRO A 182 3.97 -3.61 -2.75
C PRO A 182 5.05 -4.66 -3.05
N GLY A 183 5.29 -4.93 -4.33
CA GLY A 183 6.31 -5.89 -4.75
C GLY A 183 5.91 -7.34 -4.51
N ILE A 184 4.62 -7.61 -4.47
CA ILE A 184 4.10 -8.97 -4.27
C ILE A 184 3.97 -9.67 -5.61
N ARG A 185 4.55 -10.90 -5.67
CA ARG A 185 4.51 -11.76 -6.84
C ARG A 185 4.06 -13.16 -6.43
N PRO A 186 2.91 -13.63 -6.91
CA PRO A 186 2.53 -15.03 -6.76
C PRO A 186 3.58 -15.97 -7.36
N ALA A 187 3.71 -17.17 -6.81
CA ALA A 187 4.74 -18.12 -7.24
C ALA A 187 4.70 -18.46 -8.76
N TRP A 188 3.52 -18.38 -9.37
CA TRP A 188 3.31 -18.62 -10.79
C TRP A 188 3.69 -17.43 -11.69
N ASP A 189 4.01 -16.26 -11.11
CA ASP A 189 4.42 -15.04 -11.81
C ASP A 189 5.83 -14.57 -11.43
N ILE A 190 6.59 -15.39 -10.73
CA ILE A 190 8.00 -15.12 -10.43
C ILE A 190 8.81 -15.40 -11.69
N ALA A 191 8.73 -14.54 -12.68
CA ALA A 191 9.48 -14.67 -13.92
C ALA A 191 10.31 -13.42 -14.22
N LYS A 192 11.62 -13.65 -14.37
CA LYS A 192 12.57 -12.97 -15.27
C LYS A 192 12.42 -11.46 -15.47
N GLY A 193 13.30 -10.69 -14.81
CA GLY A 193 13.53 -9.28 -15.17
C GLY A 193 12.56 -8.28 -14.54
N ASP A 194 12.07 -8.53 -13.33
CA ASP A 194 11.25 -7.58 -12.60
C ASP A 194 12.11 -6.40 -12.11
N ASP A 195 11.59 -5.18 -12.22
CA ASP A 195 12.16 -3.93 -11.68
C ASP A 195 12.05 -3.82 -10.14
N GLN A 196 11.33 -4.74 -9.50
CA GLN A 196 11.20 -4.82 -8.05
C GLN A 196 12.34 -5.62 -7.43
N ALA A 197 13.26 -4.94 -6.76
CA ALA A 197 14.42 -5.58 -6.12
C ALA A 197 14.06 -6.46 -4.90
N ARG A 198 12.86 -6.26 -4.30
CA ARG A 198 12.43 -6.91 -3.05
C ARG A 198 11.06 -7.55 -3.22
N ILE A 199 11.00 -8.67 -3.94
CA ILE A 199 9.76 -9.43 -4.19
C ILE A 199 9.47 -10.45 -3.08
N MET A 200 8.17 -10.73 -2.86
CA MET A 200 7.69 -11.74 -1.91
C MET A 200 6.37 -12.34 -2.40
N THR A 201 6.11 -13.62 -2.08
CA THR A 201 4.81 -14.23 -2.41
C THR A 201 3.70 -13.73 -1.48
N PRO A 202 2.42 -13.74 -1.90
CA PRO A 202 1.28 -13.36 -1.06
C PRO A 202 1.28 -14.09 0.29
N GLY A 203 1.46 -15.40 0.27
CA GLY A 203 1.46 -16.20 1.49
C GLY A 203 2.57 -15.80 2.45
N ARG A 204 3.81 -15.65 1.96
CA ARG A 204 4.93 -15.23 2.79
C ARG A 204 4.75 -13.84 3.38
N ALA A 205 4.23 -12.90 2.59
CA ALA A 205 3.99 -11.54 3.06
C ALA A 205 2.97 -11.51 4.22
N ILE A 206 1.89 -12.28 4.12
CA ILE A 206 0.90 -12.42 5.21
C ILE A 206 1.53 -13.06 6.44
N GLN A 207 2.27 -14.16 6.28
CA GLN A 207 2.97 -14.82 7.38
C GLN A 207 3.94 -13.87 8.09
N ASN A 208 4.55 -12.96 7.34
CA ASN A 208 5.46 -11.95 7.87
C ASN A 208 4.74 -10.70 8.43
N GLY A 209 3.40 -10.67 8.45
CA GLY A 209 2.61 -9.63 9.11
C GLY A 209 2.08 -8.52 8.20
N SER A 210 2.11 -8.69 6.88
CA SER A 210 1.47 -7.75 5.96
C SER A 210 -0.05 -7.77 6.10
N ASP A 211 -0.67 -6.58 6.21
CA ASP A 211 -2.12 -6.43 6.32
C ASP A 211 -2.80 -6.28 4.97
N HIS A 212 -2.10 -5.66 4.02
CA HIS A 212 -2.58 -5.45 2.65
C HIS A 212 -1.43 -5.68 1.66
N LEU A 213 -1.76 -6.32 0.55
CA LEU A 213 -0.86 -6.71 -0.53
C LEU A 213 -1.21 -5.94 -1.80
N VAL A 214 -0.29 -5.14 -2.32
CA VAL A 214 -0.48 -4.44 -3.61
C VAL A 214 0.01 -5.35 -4.72
N ILE A 215 -0.92 -5.87 -5.53
CA ILE A 215 -0.63 -6.80 -6.64
C ILE A 215 -1.19 -6.23 -7.94
N GLY A 216 -0.30 -5.74 -8.79
CA GLY A 216 -0.62 -5.10 -10.08
C GLY A 216 -0.41 -6.03 -11.26
N ARG A 217 0.77 -5.98 -11.86
CA ARG A 217 1.14 -6.71 -13.10
C ARG A 217 0.72 -8.19 -13.11
N PRO A 218 0.91 -8.98 -12.04
CA PRO A 218 0.47 -10.39 -12.02
C PRO A 218 -1.01 -10.60 -12.30
N ILE A 219 -1.84 -9.61 -11.97
CA ILE A 219 -3.29 -9.64 -12.24
C ILE A 219 -3.59 -8.88 -13.53
N ARG A 220 -3.08 -7.65 -13.68
CA ARG A 220 -3.37 -6.79 -14.82
C ARG A 220 -2.98 -7.40 -16.16
N ASP A 221 -1.77 -7.97 -16.24
CA ASP A 221 -1.16 -8.44 -17.47
C ASP A 221 -1.45 -9.94 -17.74
N ALA A 222 -2.26 -10.57 -16.88
CA ALA A 222 -2.71 -11.95 -17.08
C ALA A 222 -3.68 -12.04 -18.27
N LYS A 223 -3.69 -13.20 -18.96
CA LYS A 223 -4.67 -13.48 -20.03
C LYS A 223 -6.11 -13.38 -19.52
N ASP A 224 -6.34 -13.75 -18.26
CA ASP A 224 -7.61 -13.62 -17.55
C ASP A 224 -7.33 -12.98 -16.18
N PRO A 225 -7.50 -11.65 -16.05
CA PRO A 225 -7.27 -10.95 -14.79
C PRO A 225 -8.20 -11.37 -13.66
N ALA A 226 -9.46 -11.75 -13.96
CA ALA A 226 -10.39 -12.21 -12.94
C ALA A 226 -9.94 -13.55 -12.34
N MET A 227 -9.55 -14.49 -13.19
CA MET A 227 -9.00 -15.78 -12.75
C MET A 227 -7.69 -15.59 -11.99
N ALA A 228 -6.80 -14.69 -12.44
CA ALA A 228 -5.57 -14.39 -11.73
C ALA A 228 -5.82 -13.83 -10.32
N ALA A 229 -6.79 -12.91 -10.17
CA ALA A 229 -7.20 -12.40 -8.87
C ALA A 229 -7.75 -13.50 -7.97
N GLN A 230 -8.60 -14.40 -8.49
CA GLN A 230 -9.11 -15.54 -7.74
C GLN A 230 -7.99 -16.47 -7.24
N ARG A 231 -6.99 -16.78 -8.07
CA ARG A 231 -5.83 -17.58 -7.66
C ARG A 231 -5.05 -16.92 -6.52
N VAL A 232 -4.89 -15.58 -6.55
CA VAL A 232 -4.29 -14.83 -5.44
C VAL A 232 -5.13 -14.97 -4.17
N LEU A 233 -6.46 -14.84 -4.27
CA LEU A 233 -7.36 -15.00 -3.12
C LEU A 233 -7.30 -16.40 -2.52
N GLU A 234 -7.17 -17.43 -3.33
CA GLU A 234 -7.01 -18.81 -2.85
C GLU A 234 -5.71 -18.99 -2.07
N GLU A 235 -4.59 -18.44 -2.57
CA GLU A 235 -3.32 -18.45 -1.85
C GLU A 235 -3.43 -17.75 -0.49
N ILE A 236 -4.03 -16.56 -0.47
CA ILE A 236 -4.29 -15.80 0.77
C ILE A 236 -5.15 -16.63 1.73
N LYS A 237 -6.25 -17.19 1.27
CA LYS A 237 -7.19 -18.00 2.06
C LYS A 237 -6.50 -19.21 2.69
N ASN A 238 -5.69 -19.91 1.91
CA ASN A 238 -4.97 -21.09 2.37
C ASN A 238 -3.94 -20.73 3.45
N THR A 239 -3.21 -19.64 3.24
CA THR A 239 -2.26 -19.12 4.23
C THR A 239 -2.94 -18.75 5.54
N LEU A 240 -4.08 -18.05 5.49
CA LEU A 240 -4.84 -17.66 6.67
C LEU A 240 -5.35 -18.88 7.47
N LYS A 241 -5.79 -19.94 6.79
CA LYS A 241 -6.20 -21.20 7.43
C LYS A 241 -5.05 -21.86 8.17
N GLN A 242 -3.86 -21.94 7.55
CA GLN A 242 -2.67 -22.52 8.17
C GLN A 242 -2.23 -21.75 9.42
N HIS A 243 -2.29 -20.41 9.37
CA HIS A 243 -1.96 -19.56 10.52
C HIS A 243 -2.86 -19.81 11.72
N HIS A 244 -4.15 -20.10 11.51
CA HIS A 244 -5.09 -20.41 12.60
C HIS A 244 -4.86 -21.78 13.21
N GLN A 245 -4.40 -22.75 12.43
CA GLN A 245 -4.11 -24.10 12.93
C GLN A 245 -2.83 -24.14 13.77
N LEU A 246 -1.88 -23.22 13.53
CA LEU A 246 -0.59 -23.13 14.23
C LEU A 246 -0.61 -22.22 15.46
N SER A 247 -1.70 -21.50 15.71
CA SER A 247 -1.91 -20.70 16.92
C SER A 247 -2.90 -21.43 17.82
N PRO A 248 -2.45 -22.30 18.73
CA PRO A 248 -3.34 -22.90 19.72
C PRO A 248 -3.92 -21.78 20.59
N ILE A 249 -5.21 -21.86 20.81
CA ILE A 249 -6.00 -21.05 21.74
C ILE A 249 -5.23 -20.98 23.08
N ARG A 250 -4.77 -19.77 23.43
CA ARG A 250 -4.38 -19.45 24.79
C ARG A 250 -5.50 -18.64 25.44
#